data_90fb761cebf9fac0956500ace7d1716d
#
_entry.id   90fb761cebf9fac0956500ace7d1716d
#
_cell.length_a   1.000
_cell.length_b   1.000
_cell.length_c   1.000
_cell.angle_alpha   90.00
_cell.angle_beta   90.00
_cell.angle_gamma   90.00
#
_symmetry.space_group_name_H-M   'P 1'
#
loop_
_entity.id
_entity.type
_entity.pdbx_description
1 polymer ?
#
loop_
_entity_poly.entity_id
_entity_poly.type
_entity_poly.pdbx_seq_one_letter_code
_entity_poly.pdbx_strand_id
1 'polypeptide(L)'
;MEQYQTLVKHILSQGNEKQDRTGTGTTSVFGYQMRFDLSKGFPLLTTKKLHVKSIIHELLWFLKGDTNIAYLKEHGVRIWDEWADAKGDLGPVYGKQWRSWEGADHVTIDQISWLIAEIKRNPDSRRLIVSAWNVADLPKMALMPCHTIFQFYVANGKLSCQLYQRSADVFLGVPFNIASYALLTLMVAQVCGLEPGDFIHSFGDVHLYSNHIEQAKLLLSREPFPLPVMKINPAVKDIFSFQYADFTLENYQCHPAIKAPVAI
;
A
#
# COMPACT_ATOMS: atom_id res chain seq x y z
N MET A 1 0.84 9.00 -14.15
CA MET A 1 0.74 9.26 -12.66
C MET A 1 0.38 10.71 -12.35
N GLU A 2 -0.47 11.33 -13.19
CA GLU A 2 -0.93 12.73 -13.01
C GLU A 2 -1.67 12.94 -11.68
N GLN A 3 -2.49 11.96 -11.25
CA GLN A 3 -3.24 12.03 -10.00
C GLN A 3 -2.32 12.28 -8.80
N TYR A 4 -1.18 11.59 -8.74
CA TYR A 4 -0.20 11.76 -7.67
C TYR A 4 0.49 13.12 -7.73
N GLN A 5 0.90 13.58 -8.93
CA GLN A 5 1.48 14.92 -9.08
C GLN A 5 0.48 16.03 -8.72
N THR A 6 -0.81 15.83 -9.06
CA THR A 6 -1.89 16.76 -8.68
C THR A 6 -2.05 16.82 -7.15
N LEU A 7 -1.99 15.68 -6.45
CA LEU A 7 -2.01 15.66 -4.99
C LEU A 7 -0.82 16.42 -4.39
N VAL A 8 0.40 16.18 -4.89
CA VAL A 8 1.60 16.88 -4.38
C VAL A 8 1.49 18.40 -4.61
N LYS A 9 1.04 18.84 -5.79
CA LYS A 9 0.77 20.25 -6.09
C LYS A 9 -0.29 20.85 -5.17
N HIS A 10 -1.36 20.08 -4.91
CA HIS A 10 -2.45 20.50 -4.02
C HIS A 10 -1.96 20.71 -2.58
N ILE A 11 -1.15 19.79 -2.03
CA ILE A 11 -0.56 19.94 -0.70
C ILE A 11 0.33 21.19 -0.63
N LEU A 12 1.21 21.39 -1.62
CA LEU A 12 2.11 22.55 -1.65
C LEU A 12 1.38 23.89 -1.74
N SER A 13 0.19 23.92 -2.37
CA SER A 13 -0.55 25.18 -2.62
C SER A 13 -1.69 25.44 -1.64
N GLN A 14 -2.26 24.42 -1.03
CA GLN A 14 -3.48 24.50 -0.19
C GLN A 14 -3.31 23.86 1.19
N GLY A 15 -2.15 23.24 1.47
CA GLY A 15 -1.91 22.56 2.72
C GLY A 15 -1.72 23.52 3.89
N ASN A 16 -2.05 23.06 5.08
CA ASN A 16 -1.83 23.76 6.33
C ASN A 16 -0.53 23.28 6.98
N GLU A 17 0.27 24.22 7.48
CA GLU A 17 1.46 23.89 8.26
C GLU A 17 1.04 23.34 9.63
N LYS A 18 1.66 22.22 10.03
CA LYS A 18 1.41 21.57 11.31
C LYS A 18 2.71 21.05 11.91
N GLN A 19 2.77 21.08 13.23
CA GLN A 19 3.76 20.31 13.96
C GLN A 19 3.38 18.83 13.97
N ASP A 20 4.36 17.95 14.01
CA ASP A 20 4.17 16.52 14.06
C ASP A 20 4.99 15.88 15.19
N ARG A 21 4.75 14.59 15.45
CA ARG A 21 5.45 13.83 16.51
C ARG A 21 6.96 13.81 16.35
N THR A 22 7.46 13.88 15.12
CA THR A 22 8.92 13.83 14.85
C THR A 22 9.61 15.19 15.02
N GLY A 23 8.84 16.29 15.19
CA GLY A 23 9.39 17.65 15.26
C GLY A 23 9.88 18.22 13.93
N THR A 24 9.71 17.47 12.82
CA THR A 24 10.13 17.91 11.47
C THR A 24 9.21 18.99 10.92
N GLY A 25 7.92 18.94 11.28
CA GLY A 25 6.87 19.75 10.70
C GLY A 25 6.36 19.21 9.37
N THR A 26 5.12 19.50 9.07
CA THR A 26 4.45 19.03 7.85
C THR A 26 3.58 20.12 7.25
N THR A 27 3.38 20.04 5.92
CA THR A 27 2.28 20.71 5.23
C THR A 27 1.27 19.66 4.84
N SER A 28 0.01 19.77 5.29
CA SER A 28 -0.99 18.71 5.12
C SER A 28 -2.34 19.21 4.64
N VAL A 29 -3.09 18.31 3.97
CA VAL A 29 -4.52 18.46 3.69
C VAL A 29 -5.27 17.30 4.32
N PHE A 30 -6.52 17.53 4.73
CA PHE A 30 -7.38 16.51 5.31
C PHE A 30 -8.50 16.15 4.34
N GLY A 31 -8.56 14.87 3.99
CA GLY A 31 -9.53 14.36 3.02
C GLY A 31 -9.10 14.61 1.59
N TYR A 32 -8.62 13.56 0.92
CA TYR A 32 -8.29 13.58 -0.52
C TYR A 32 -8.53 12.20 -1.11
N GLN A 33 -8.77 12.12 -2.41
CA GLN A 33 -8.93 10.83 -3.09
C GLN A 33 -8.28 10.84 -4.46
N MET A 34 -7.60 9.76 -4.79
CA MET A 34 -7.08 9.47 -6.13
C MET A 34 -7.73 8.20 -6.69
N ARG A 35 -7.84 8.11 -8.02
CA ARG A 35 -8.34 6.92 -8.73
C ARG A 35 -7.38 6.54 -9.85
N PHE A 36 -7.08 5.27 -9.94
CA PHE A 36 -6.19 4.67 -10.94
C PHE A 36 -6.93 3.54 -11.66
N ASP A 37 -7.12 3.70 -12.95
CA ASP A 37 -7.66 2.65 -13.84
C ASP A 37 -6.54 1.64 -14.13
N LEU A 38 -6.63 0.44 -13.54
CA LEU A 38 -5.59 -0.59 -13.66
C LEU A 38 -5.52 -1.22 -15.05
N SER A 39 -6.53 -1.00 -15.91
CA SER A 39 -6.47 -1.43 -17.30
C SER A 39 -5.52 -0.60 -18.15
N LYS A 40 -5.15 0.60 -17.68
CA LYS A 40 -4.22 1.52 -18.38
C LYS A 40 -2.75 1.28 -18.06
N GLY A 41 -2.45 0.36 -17.17
CA GLY A 41 -1.10 0.03 -16.74
C GLY A 41 -0.97 0.01 -15.21
N PHE A 42 0.18 -0.43 -14.75
CA PHE A 42 0.48 -0.53 -13.32
C PHE A 42 0.87 0.85 -12.77
N PRO A 43 0.16 1.39 -11.73
CA PRO A 43 0.38 2.74 -11.24
C PRO A 43 1.65 2.85 -10.39
N LEU A 44 2.79 2.63 -11.01
CA LEU A 44 4.12 2.80 -10.43
C LEU A 44 4.68 4.17 -10.83
N LEU A 45 5.16 4.92 -9.86
CA LEU A 45 5.68 6.26 -10.09
C LEU A 45 6.89 6.24 -11.02
N THR A 46 6.89 7.13 -12.04
CA THR A 46 7.94 7.23 -13.05
C THR A 46 8.78 8.51 -12.91
N THR A 47 8.31 9.50 -12.17
CA THR A 47 9.04 10.77 -11.90
C THR A 47 10.18 10.62 -10.88
N LYS A 48 10.21 9.51 -10.16
CA LYS A 48 11.37 9.01 -9.39
C LYS A 48 11.35 7.49 -9.36
N LYS A 49 12.53 6.87 -9.36
CA LYS A 49 12.66 5.40 -9.25
C LYS A 49 12.19 4.92 -7.89
N LEU A 50 11.34 3.90 -7.86
CA LEU A 50 10.92 3.19 -6.66
C LEU A 50 11.63 1.83 -6.54
N HIS A 51 11.79 1.34 -5.31
CA HIS A 51 12.37 0.04 -5.03
C HIS A 51 11.28 -1.05 -5.05
N VAL A 52 10.91 -1.50 -6.25
CA VAL A 52 9.79 -2.43 -6.50
C VAL A 52 9.96 -3.75 -5.74
N LYS A 53 11.20 -4.21 -5.58
CA LYS A 53 11.49 -5.41 -4.78
C LYS A 53 10.96 -5.30 -3.36
N SER A 54 11.14 -4.15 -2.70
CA SER A 54 10.60 -3.93 -1.35
C SER A 54 9.08 -3.96 -1.33
N ILE A 55 8.42 -3.37 -2.32
CA ILE A 55 6.95 -3.33 -2.41
C ILE A 55 6.39 -4.75 -2.51
N ILE A 56 6.97 -5.59 -3.38
CA ILE A 56 6.51 -6.97 -3.58
C ILE A 56 6.75 -7.81 -2.32
N HIS A 57 7.96 -7.77 -1.74
CA HIS A 57 8.27 -8.56 -0.55
C HIS A 57 7.46 -8.13 0.66
N GLU A 58 7.21 -6.82 0.86
CA GLU A 58 6.36 -6.33 1.94
C GLU A 58 4.93 -6.86 1.81
N LEU A 59 4.34 -6.81 0.60
CA LEU A 59 2.99 -7.34 0.37
C LEU A 59 2.92 -8.84 0.61
N LEU A 60 3.90 -9.61 0.14
CA LEU A 60 3.98 -11.05 0.39
C LEU A 60 4.14 -11.36 1.88
N TRP A 61 4.90 -10.55 2.61
CA TRP A 61 5.08 -10.66 4.05
C TRP A 61 3.77 -10.39 4.81
N PHE A 62 3.00 -9.35 4.43
CA PHE A 62 1.66 -9.13 4.97
C PHE A 62 0.73 -10.32 4.71
N LEU A 63 0.73 -10.87 3.50
CA LEU A 63 -0.11 -12.01 3.11
C LEU A 63 0.29 -13.31 3.85
N LYS A 64 1.53 -13.44 4.31
CA LYS A 64 1.96 -14.54 5.20
C LYS A 64 1.44 -14.39 6.63
N GLY A 65 0.93 -13.23 7.00
CA GLY A 65 0.51 -12.94 8.38
C GLY A 65 1.69 -12.74 9.34
N ASP A 66 2.89 -12.56 8.82
CA ASP A 66 4.11 -12.40 9.59
C ASP A 66 4.23 -10.96 10.15
N THR A 67 4.88 -10.83 11.29
CA THR A 67 5.16 -9.57 11.99
C THR A 67 6.65 -9.39 12.29
N ASN A 68 7.45 -10.42 12.04
CA ASN A 68 8.90 -10.37 12.23
C ASN A 68 9.60 -10.02 10.91
N ILE A 69 10.55 -9.09 10.96
CA ILE A 69 11.26 -8.58 9.78
C ILE A 69 12.35 -9.52 9.25
N ALA A 70 12.54 -10.70 9.82
CA ALA A 70 13.58 -11.65 9.39
C ALA A 70 13.45 -11.99 7.89
N TYR A 71 12.23 -12.30 7.43
CA TYR A 71 11.95 -12.53 6.02
C TYR A 71 12.35 -11.34 5.13
N LEU A 72 12.02 -10.12 5.56
CA LEU A 72 12.34 -8.90 4.82
C LEU A 72 13.86 -8.69 4.73
N LYS A 73 14.58 -8.89 5.84
CA LYS A 73 16.05 -8.80 5.92
C LYS A 73 16.74 -9.82 5.02
N GLU A 74 16.27 -11.08 5.01
CA GLU A 74 16.77 -12.15 4.15
C GLU A 74 16.73 -11.75 2.67
N HIS A 75 15.68 -10.99 2.28
CA HIS A 75 15.50 -10.50 0.92
C HIS A 75 16.11 -9.11 0.66
N GLY A 76 16.86 -8.54 1.63
CA GLY A 76 17.51 -7.23 1.52
C GLY A 76 16.53 -6.05 1.57
N VAL A 77 15.34 -6.24 2.16
CA VAL A 77 14.33 -5.21 2.40
C VAL A 77 14.46 -4.68 3.81
N ARG A 78 14.65 -3.37 3.95
CA ARG A 78 14.98 -2.72 5.23
C ARG A 78 13.99 -1.64 5.65
N ILE A 79 12.85 -1.55 4.99
CA ILE A 79 11.88 -0.45 5.19
C ILE A 79 11.17 -0.51 6.55
N TRP A 80 11.39 -1.55 7.35
CA TRP A 80 10.83 -1.75 8.68
C TRP A 80 11.88 -1.83 9.80
N ASP A 81 13.17 -1.72 9.46
CA ASP A 81 14.28 -1.93 10.42
C ASP A 81 14.21 -0.97 11.63
N GLU A 82 13.74 0.26 11.42
CA GLU A 82 13.74 1.32 12.43
C GLU A 82 12.65 1.17 13.49
N TRP A 83 11.61 0.36 13.20
CA TRP A 83 10.47 0.14 14.11
C TRP A 83 10.51 -1.21 14.83
N ALA A 84 11.32 -2.15 14.35
CA ALA A 84 11.40 -3.47 14.92
C ALA A 84 12.17 -3.48 16.25
N ASP A 85 11.73 -4.32 17.18
CA ASP A 85 12.45 -4.55 18.42
C ASP A 85 13.78 -5.31 18.20
N ALA A 86 14.53 -5.57 19.27
CA ALA A 86 15.82 -6.28 19.21
C ALA A 86 15.71 -7.71 18.64
N LYS A 87 14.51 -8.31 18.64
CA LYS A 87 14.23 -9.64 18.06
C LYS A 87 13.70 -9.56 16.63
N GLY A 88 13.51 -8.34 16.12
CA GLY A 88 12.95 -8.10 14.81
C GLY A 88 11.42 -8.15 14.75
N ASP A 89 10.73 -8.08 15.87
CA ASP A 89 9.27 -8.10 15.93
C ASP A 89 8.69 -6.68 15.94
N LEU A 90 7.53 -6.53 15.29
CA LEU A 90 6.77 -5.29 15.18
C LEU A 90 5.47 -5.31 16.00
N GLY A 91 5.20 -6.42 16.71
CA GLY A 91 3.90 -6.64 17.32
C GLY A 91 2.81 -6.95 16.30
N PRO A 92 1.53 -6.92 16.69
CA PRO A 92 0.41 -7.42 15.86
C PRO A 92 0.02 -6.46 14.73
N VAL A 93 1.00 -6.03 13.89
CA VAL A 93 0.79 -5.13 12.76
C VAL A 93 0.13 -5.84 11.57
N TYR A 94 -0.24 -5.12 10.56
CA TYR A 94 -0.88 -5.48 9.29
C TYR A 94 -1.13 -6.96 8.99
N GLY A 95 -0.07 -7.76 8.78
CA GLY A 95 -0.18 -9.17 8.43
C GLY A 95 -0.90 -10.00 9.49
N LYS A 96 -0.62 -9.75 10.77
CA LYS A 96 -1.33 -10.40 11.90
C LYS A 96 -2.83 -10.07 11.85
N GLN A 97 -3.20 -8.82 11.63
CA GLN A 97 -4.60 -8.42 11.57
C GLN A 97 -5.31 -8.98 10.35
N TRP A 98 -4.66 -9.02 9.19
CA TRP A 98 -5.25 -9.54 7.96
C TRP A 98 -5.50 -11.05 8.02
N ARG A 99 -4.57 -11.81 8.62
CA ARG A 99 -4.53 -13.26 8.54
C ARG A 99 -4.91 -14.00 9.82
N SER A 100 -4.87 -13.31 10.95
CA SER A 100 -4.99 -13.95 12.26
C SER A 100 -5.54 -12.97 13.29
N TRP A 101 -6.63 -12.27 12.93
CA TRP A 101 -7.35 -11.40 13.86
C TRP A 101 -7.93 -12.22 15.00
N GLU A 102 -7.62 -11.84 16.23
CA GLU A 102 -8.19 -12.49 17.41
C GLU A 102 -9.58 -11.92 17.70
N GLY A 103 -10.59 -12.75 17.53
CA GLY A 103 -11.98 -12.46 17.85
C GLY A 103 -12.35 -12.86 19.28
N ALA A 104 -13.66 -12.82 19.60
CA ALA A 104 -14.17 -13.32 20.86
C ALA A 104 -13.85 -14.83 21.03
N ASP A 105 -13.70 -15.26 22.28
CA ASP A 105 -13.44 -16.66 22.64
C ASP A 105 -12.18 -17.26 21.98
N HIS A 106 -11.17 -16.42 21.71
CA HIS A 106 -9.91 -16.80 21.05
C HIS A 106 -10.08 -17.40 19.65
N VAL A 107 -11.20 -17.16 19.00
CA VAL A 107 -11.40 -17.57 17.60
C VAL A 107 -10.53 -16.69 16.69
N THR A 108 -9.68 -17.34 15.91
CA THR A 108 -8.85 -16.66 14.93
C THR A 108 -9.60 -16.45 13.62
N ILE A 109 -9.60 -15.23 13.09
CA ILE A 109 -10.27 -14.84 11.87
C ILE A 109 -9.22 -14.50 10.79
N ASP A 110 -9.21 -15.24 9.70
CA ASP A 110 -8.43 -14.93 8.50
C ASP A 110 -9.30 -14.11 7.53
N GLN A 111 -9.12 -12.78 7.58
CA GLN A 111 -9.91 -11.84 6.77
C GLN A 111 -9.64 -12.03 5.26
N ILE A 112 -8.38 -12.35 4.86
CA ILE A 112 -8.03 -12.53 3.44
C ILE A 112 -8.65 -13.81 2.88
N SER A 113 -8.57 -14.93 3.61
CA SER A 113 -9.23 -16.18 3.19
C SER A 113 -10.74 -16.01 3.06
N TRP A 114 -11.35 -15.35 4.05
CA TRP A 114 -12.78 -15.06 4.01
C TRP A 114 -13.14 -14.16 2.82
N LEU A 115 -12.36 -13.10 2.57
CA LEU A 115 -12.56 -12.18 1.47
C LEU A 115 -12.56 -12.91 0.11
N ILE A 116 -11.53 -13.75 -0.16
CA ILE A 116 -11.41 -14.51 -1.40
C ILE A 116 -12.61 -15.46 -1.57
N ALA A 117 -13.00 -16.17 -0.51
CA ALA A 117 -14.16 -17.07 -0.54
C ALA A 117 -15.47 -16.30 -0.81
N GLU A 118 -15.64 -15.13 -0.17
CA GLU A 118 -16.85 -14.31 -0.35
C GLU A 118 -16.94 -13.69 -1.74
N ILE A 119 -15.82 -13.20 -2.33
CA ILE A 119 -15.81 -12.69 -3.71
C ILE A 119 -16.26 -13.80 -4.69
N LYS A 120 -15.75 -15.02 -4.52
CA LYS A 120 -16.13 -16.15 -5.39
C LYS A 120 -17.57 -16.60 -5.21
N ARG A 121 -18.08 -16.56 -3.99
CA ARG A 121 -19.43 -17.01 -3.64
C ARG A 121 -20.51 -15.96 -3.95
N ASN A 122 -20.23 -14.71 -3.65
CA ASN A 122 -21.17 -13.59 -3.72
C ASN A 122 -20.46 -12.29 -4.11
N PRO A 123 -20.11 -12.10 -5.40
CA PRO A 123 -19.38 -10.93 -5.87
C PRO A 123 -20.11 -9.60 -5.61
N ASP A 124 -21.45 -9.62 -5.47
CA ASP A 124 -22.25 -8.42 -5.16
C ASP A 124 -22.25 -8.02 -3.67
N SER A 125 -21.50 -8.74 -2.84
CA SER A 125 -21.39 -8.45 -1.41
C SER A 125 -20.82 -7.05 -1.16
N ARG A 126 -21.45 -6.29 -0.26
CA ARG A 126 -20.98 -4.99 0.22
C ARG A 126 -20.07 -5.10 1.45
N ARG A 127 -19.70 -6.34 1.82
CA ARG A 127 -18.92 -6.66 3.03
C ARG A 127 -17.49 -7.10 2.71
N LEU A 128 -17.04 -6.90 1.48
CA LEU A 128 -15.70 -7.28 1.01
C LEU A 128 -14.64 -6.35 1.61
N ILE A 129 -14.48 -6.39 2.93
CA ILE A 129 -13.68 -5.44 3.72
C ILE A 129 -12.60 -6.21 4.50
N VAL A 130 -11.41 -5.63 4.57
CA VAL A 130 -10.31 -6.06 5.44
C VAL A 130 -9.87 -4.86 6.28
N SER A 131 -9.76 -5.05 7.59
CA SER A 131 -9.32 -4.03 8.54
C SER A 131 -7.99 -4.43 9.20
N ALA A 132 -7.07 -3.49 9.25
CA ALA A 132 -5.86 -3.59 10.07
C ALA A 132 -5.99 -2.83 11.40
N TRP A 133 -7.04 -2.00 11.55
CA TRP A 133 -7.26 -1.16 12.71
C TRP A 133 -8.00 -1.92 13.82
N ASN A 134 -7.24 -2.68 14.61
CA ASN A 134 -7.75 -3.39 15.78
C ASN A 134 -7.48 -2.55 17.04
N VAL A 135 -8.50 -1.90 17.56
CA VAL A 135 -8.38 -0.96 18.69
C VAL A 135 -7.77 -1.62 19.93
N ALA A 136 -8.04 -2.90 20.17
CA ALA A 136 -7.49 -3.65 21.32
C ALA A 136 -5.99 -3.95 21.19
N ASP A 137 -5.47 -3.97 19.96
CA ASP A 137 -4.07 -4.30 19.69
C ASP A 137 -3.19 -3.07 19.40
N LEU A 138 -3.77 -1.90 19.14
CA LEU A 138 -2.99 -0.68 18.82
C LEU A 138 -1.85 -0.40 19.82
N PRO A 139 -2.04 -0.55 21.15
CA PRO A 139 -0.95 -0.28 22.10
C PRO A 139 0.21 -1.28 22.03
N LYS A 140 0.01 -2.45 21.39
CA LYS A 140 1.02 -3.50 21.25
C LYS A 140 1.81 -3.39 19.94
N MET A 141 1.41 -2.50 19.02
CA MET A 141 2.01 -2.33 17.71
C MET A 141 3.18 -1.36 17.77
N ALA A 142 4.30 -1.71 17.17
CA ALA A 142 5.45 -0.79 17.03
C ALA A 142 5.07 0.45 16.20
N LEU A 143 4.19 0.29 15.24
CA LEU A 143 3.61 1.38 14.45
C LEU A 143 2.12 1.10 14.19
N MET A 144 1.26 2.01 14.64
CA MET A 144 -0.19 1.93 14.37
C MET A 144 -0.46 2.01 12.86
N PRO A 145 -1.35 1.16 12.30
CA PRO A 145 -1.57 1.08 10.86
C PRO A 145 -1.92 2.43 10.23
N CYS A 146 -1.16 2.86 9.24
CA CYS A 146 -1.45 4.05 8.43
C CYS A 146 -2.55 3.75 7.42
N HIS A 147 -2.40 2.67 6.64
CA HIS A 147 -3.45 2.11 5.77
C HIS A 147 -4.34 1.16 6.58
N THR A 148 -5.48 1.68 7.02
CA THR A 148 -6.29 1.11 8.10
C THR A 148 -7.32 0.10 7.64
N ILE A 149 -7.95 0.35 6.48
CA ILE A 149 -9.04 -0.45 5.95
C ILE A 149 -9.04 -0.39 4.43
N PHE A 150 -9.34 -1.51 3.80
CA PHE A 150 -9.59 -1.55 2.36
C PHE A 150 -10.82 -2.39 2.05
N GLN A 151 -11.50 -2.04 0.95
CA GLN A 151 -12.72 -2.66 0.49
C GLN A 151 -12.61 -2.99 -0.99
N PHE A 152 -13.10 -4.18 -1.36
CA PHE A 152 -13.25 -4.56 -2.76
C PHE A 152 -14.67 -4.37 -3.25
N TYR A 153 -14.79 -4.20 -4.56
CA TYR A 153 -16.04 -4.06 -5.27
C TYR A 153 -15.95 -4.77 -6.62
N VAL A 154 -16.95 -5.59 -6.94
CA VAL A 154 -17.03 -6.30 -8.21
C VAL A 154 -18.15 -5.70 -9.05
N ALA A 155 -17.85 -5.35 -10.28
CA ALA A 155 -18.84 -4.92 -11.27
C ALA A 155 -18.39 -5.27 -12.68
N ASN A 156 -19.28 -5.75 -13.51
CA ASN A 156 -19.02 -6.07 -14.93
C ASN A 156 -17.80 -7.00 -15.12
N GLY A 157 -17.61 -7.98 -14.22
CA GLY A 157 -16.49 -8.91 -14.27
C GLY A 157 -15.14 -8.30 -13.83
N LYS A 158 -15.14 -7.07 -13.30
CA LYS A 158 -13.93 -6.37 -12.83
C LYS A 158 -13.93 -6.20 -11.33
N LEU A 159 -12.73 -6.32 -10.73
CA LEU A 159 -12.47 -6.11 -9.31
C LEU A 159 -11.78 -4.76 -9.09
N SER A 160 -12.41 -3.90 -8.30
CA SER A 160 -11.84 -2.63 -7.84
C SER A 160 -11.52 -2.69 -6.35
N CYS A 161 -10.55 -1.91 -5.91
CA CYS A 161 -10.15 -1.79 -4.50
C CYS A 161 -10.16 -0.33 -4.08
N GLN A 162 -10.74 -0.04 -2.91
CA GLN A 162 -10.61 1.26 -2.25
C GLN A 162 -9.86 1.10 -0.93
N LEU A 163 -8.77 1.84 -0.78
CA LEU A 163 -8.00 1.96 0.44
C LEU A 163 -8.36 3.25 1.18
N TYR A 164 -8.55 3.18 2.50
CA TYR A 164 -8.49 4.36 3.37
C TYR A 164 -7.20 4.35 4.17
N GLN A 165 -6.41 5.42 4.00
CA GLN A 165 -5.16 5.67 4.71
C GLN A 165 -5.32 6.88 5.60
N ARG A 166 -5.25 6.68 6.94
CA ARG A 166 -5.50 7.74 7.95
C ARG A 166 -4.39 8.78 8.00
N SER A 167 -3.16 8.38 7.69
CA SER A 167 -1.95 9.21 7.75
C SER A 167 -1.02 8.79 6.62
N ALA A 168 -0.58 9.75 5.81
CA ALA A 168 0.11 9.45 4.56
C ALA A 168 1.24 10.44 4.26
N ASP A 169 2.50 10.00 4.43
CA ASP A 169 3.65 10.70 3.86
C ASP A 169 3.57 10.64 2.34
N VAL A 170 3.25 11.77 1.72
CA VAL A 170 3.02 11.83 0.29
C VAL A 170 4.28 11.57 -0.52
N PHE A 171 5.48 11.85 0.02
CA PHE A 171 6.72 11.75 -0.73
C PHE A 171 7.35 10.35 -0.67
N LEU A 172 7.47 9.75 0.52
CA LEU A 172 8.08 8.43 0.69
C LEU A 172 7.04 7.30 0.67
N GLY A 173 5.97 7.41 1.47
CA GLY A 173 5.01 6.33 1.71
C GLY A 173 3.99 6.14 0.59
N VAL A 174 3.30 7.20 0.19
CA VAL A 174 2.17 7.10 -0.76
C VAL A 174 2.52 6.38 -2.07
N PRO A 175 3.67 6.63 -2.74
CA PRO A 175 4.02 5.90 -3.95
C PRO A 175 4.16 4.38 -3.75
N PHE A 176 4.66 3.94 -2.59
CA PHE A 176 4.74 2.53 -2.22
C PHE A 176 3.35 1.95 -1.99
N ASN A 177 2.48 2.67 -1.26
CA ASN A 177 1.13 2.21 -0.96
C ASN A 177 0.27 2.10 -2.23
N ILE A 178 0.37 3.05 -3.19
CA ILE A 178 -0.31 2.96 -4.49
C ILE A 178 0.07 1.66 -5.20
N ALA A 179 1.37 1.39 -5.35
CA ALA A 179 1.84 0.21 -6.06
C ALA A 179 1.50 -1.09 -5.32
N SER A 180 1.60 -1.11 -3.98
CA SER A 180 1.29 -2.29 -3.15
C SER A 180 -0.19 -2.68 -3.27
N TYR A 181 -1.12 -1.74 -3.12
CA TYR A 181 -2.55 -2.04 -3.20
C TYR A 181 -3.05 -2.26 -4.63
N ALA A 182 -2.43 -1.62 -5.63
CA ALA A 182 -2.67 -1.97 -7.02
C ALA A 182 -2.24 -3.43 -7.29
N LEU A 183 -1.05 -3.84 -6.80
CA LEU A 183 -0.58 -5.22 -6.93
C LEU A 183 -1.51 -6.21 -6.21
N LEU A 184 -1.93 -5.90 -4.97
CA LEU A 184 -2.91 -6.71 -4.24
C LEU A 184 -4.21 -6.86 -5.04
N THR A 185 -4.69 -5.79 -5.69
CA THR A 185 -5.90 -5.83 -6.52
C THR A 185 -5.72 -6.76 -7.72
N LEU A 186 -4.57 -6.71 -8.41
CA LEU A 186 -4.25 -7.62 -9.50
C LEU A 186 -4.22 -9.09 -9.04
N MET A 187 -3.57 -9.36 -7.89
CA MET A 187 -3.47 -10.70 -7.31
C MET A 187 -4.84 -11.27 -6.95
N VAL A 188 -5.68 -10.49 -6.27
CA VAL A 188 -7.03 -10.91 -5.86
C VAL A 188 -7.92 -11.12 -7.10
N ALA A 189 -7.85 -10.22 -8.10
CA ALA A 189 -8.58 -10.38 -9.35
C ALA A 189 -8.22 -11.72 -10.03
N GLN A 190 -6.91 -12.02 -10.17
CA GLN A 190 -6.45 -13.27 -10.78
C GLN A 190 -6.96 -14.51 -10.06
N VAL A 191 -6.83 -14.60 -8.73
CA VAL A 191 -7.24 -15.80 -7.98
C VAL A 191 -8.77 -15.95 -7.87
N CYS A 192 -9.50 -14.87 -8.11
CA CYS A 192 -10.97 -14.88 -8.17
C CYS A 192 -11.52 -15.01 -9.61
N GLY A 193 -10.66 -15.04 -10.64
CA GLY A 193 -11.08 -15.13 -12.04
C GLY A 193 -11.76 -13.88 -12.57
N LEU A 194 -11.36 -12.71 -12.07
CA LEU A 194 -11.88 -11.39 -12.45
C LEU A 194 -10.81 -10.58 -13.17
N GLU A 195 -11.23 -9.58 -13.96
CA GLU A 195 -10.35 -8.59 -14.54
C GLU A 195 -10.06 -7.47 -13.52
N PRO A 196 -8.89 -6.81 -13.58
CA PRO A 196 -8.61 -5.63 -12.76
C PRO A 196 -9.52 -4.45 -13.15
N GLY A 197 -10.08 -3.79 -12.13
CA GLY A 197 -10.84 -2.55 -12.27
C GLY A 197 -10.02 -1.33 -11.85
N ASP A 198 -10.54 -0.56 -10.89
CA ASP A 198 -9.89 0.64 -10.36
C ASP A 198 -9.22 0.38 -9.01
N PHE A 199 -8.10 1.06 -8.77
CA PHE A 199 -7.61 1.30 -7.42
C PHE A 199 -7.96 2.73 -6.99
N ILE A 200 -8.67 2.87 -5.87
CA ILE A 200 -9.06 4.14 -5.29
C ILE A 200 -8.30 4.32 -3.97
N HIS A 201 -7.58 5.43 -3.83
CA HIS A 201 -6.82 5.75 -2.63
C HIS A 201 -7.43 6.96 -1.94
N SER A 202 -8.06 6.73 -0.80
CA SER A 202 -8.69 7.76 0.04
C SER A 202 -7.81 8.05 1.25
N PHE A 203 -7.62 9.33 1.56
CA PHE A 203 -6.75 9.78 2.63
C PHE A 203 -7.52 10.51 3.71
N GLY A 204 -7.08 10.33 4.96
CA GLY A 204 -7.32 11.22 6.05
C GLY A 204 -6.34 12.40 6.01
N ASP A 205 -5.34 12.42 6.89
CA ASP A 205 -4.24 13.38 6.88
C ASP A 205 -3.19 12.93 5.85
N VAL A 206 -3.08 13.63 4.72
CA VAL A 206 -2.02 13.42 3.74
C VAL A 206 -1.09 14.63 3.75
N HIS A 207 0.20 14.38 3.98
CA HIS A 207 1.17 15.41 4.31
C HIS A 207 2.49 15.25 3.58
N LEU A 208 3.16 16.38 3.42
CA LEU A 208 4.54 16.51 2.96
C LEU A 208 5.38 17.01 4.14
N TYR A 209 6.40 16.28 4.54
CA TYR A 209 7.35 16.74 5.56
C TYR A 209 8.12 17.98 5.09
N SER A 210 8.40 18.90 6.00
CA SER A 210 9.07 20.17 5.68
C SER A 210 10.46 19.99 5.04
N ASN A 211 11.14 18.91 5.40
CA ASN A 211 12.44 18.53 4.83
C ASN A 211 12.35 17.80 3.48
N HIS A 212 11.14 17.63 2.91
CA HIS A 212 10.91 17.02 1.59
C HIS A 212 10.41 18.02 0.54
N ILE A 213 10.27 19.30 0.87
CA ILE A 213 9.70 20.31 -0.05
C ILE A 213 10.52 20.44 -1.34
N GLU A 214 11.85 20.52 -1.25
CA GLU A 214 12.70 20.66 -2.43
C GLU A 214 12.70 19.38 -3.28
N GLN A 215 12.64 18.21 -2.66
CA GLN A 215 12.48 16.92 -3.34
C GLN A 215 11.14 16.82 -4.08
N ALA A 216 10.07 17.33 -3.48
CA ALA A 216 8.75 17.37 -4.10
C ALA A 216 8.73 18.33 -5.30
N LYS A 217 9.34 19.50 -5.20
CA LYS A 217 9.50 20.44 -6.32
C LYS A 217 10.30 19.81 -7.47
N LEU A 218 11.42 19.14 -7.16
CA LEU A 218 12.21 18.41 -8.15
C LEU A 218 11.39 17.30 -8.82
N LEU A 219 10.60 16.54 -8.06
CA LEU A 219 9.72 15.51 -8.61
C LEU A 219 8.70 16.11 -9.57
N LEU A 220 8.11 17.25 -9.22
CA LEU A 220 7.10 17.94 -10.04
C LEU A 220 7.68 18.59 -11.31
N SER A 221 8.98 18.88 -11.37
CA SER A 221 9.65 19.39 -12.56
C SER A 221 9.92 18.33 -13.62
N ARG A 222 9.68 17.04 -13.31
CA ARG A 222 9.95 15.91 -14.20
C ARG A 222 8.69 15.48 -14.93
N GLU A 223 8.77 15.33 -16.24
CA GLU A 223 7.69 14.74 -17.05
C GLU A 223 7.57 13.23 -16.76
N PRO A 224 6.35 12.72 -16.52
CA PRO A 224 6.16 11.30 -16.30
C PRO A 224 6.35 10.49 -17.58
N PHE A 225 6.95 9.32 -17.46
CA PHE A 225 6.94 8.31 -18.53
C PHE A 225 5.61 7.53 -18.54
N PRO A 226 5.31 6.78 -19.61
CA PRO A 226 4.18 5.85 -19.64
C PRO A 226 4.21 4.86 -18.49
N LEU A 227 3.03 4.41 -18.06
CA LEU A 227 2.93 3.41 -17.00
C LEU A 227 3.54 2.07 -17.45
N PRO A 228 4.27 1.39 -16.56
CA PRO A 228 4.74 0.03 -16.81
C PRO A 228 3.59 -0.98 -16.76
N VAL A 229 3.90 -2.22 -17.13
CA VAL A 229 3.00 -3.36 -17.00
C VAL A 229 3.53 -4.31 -15.92
N MET A 230 2.68 -4.67 -14.97
CA MET A 230 2.97 -5.75 -14.02
C MET A 230 2.36 -7.04 -14.53
N LYS A 231 3.19 -7.99 -14.93
CA LYS A 231 2.75 -9.35 -15.26
C LYS A 231 2.83 -10.24 -14.03
N ILE A 232 1.79 -11.03 -13.83
CA ILE A 232 1.69 -12.01 -12.76
C ILE A 232 1.61 -13.40 -13.38
N ASN A 233 2.34 -14.38 -12.83
CA ASN A 233 2.32 -15.76 -13.26
C ASN A 233 0.88 -16.32 -13.25
N PRO A 234 0.28 -16.61 -14.40
CA PRO A 234 -1.14 -17.02 -14.48
C PRO A 234 -1.39 -18.42 -13.91
N ALA A 235 -0.34 -19.20 -13.66
CA ALA A 235 -0.44 -20.54 -13.07
C ALA A 235 -0.79 -20.49 -11.57
N VAL A 236 -0.49 -19.37 -10.86
CA VAL A 236 -0.80 -19.22 -9.44
C VAL A 236 -2.30 -18.96 -9.26
N LYS A 237 -2.97 -19.83 -8.48
CA LYS A 237 -4.42 -19.80 -8.24
C LYS A 237 -4.80 -19.59 -6.78
N ASP A 238 -3.82 -19.59 -5.89
CA ASP A 238 -3.97 -19.33 -4.47
C ASP A 238 -3.19 -18.09 -4.08
N ILE A 239 -3.86 -17.16 -3.38
CA ILE A 239 -3.30 -15.86 -2.99
C ILE A 239 -2.05 -15.99 -2.10
N PHE A 240 -1.94 -17.08 -1.35
CA PHE A 240 -0.85 -17.34 -0.41
C PHE A 240 0.33 -18.09 -1.03
N SER A 241 0.16 -18.57 -2.26
CA SER A 241 1.19 -19.32 -3.00
C SER A 241 2.10 -18.43 -3.83
N PHE A 242 1.79 -17.15 -3.97
CA PHE A 242 2.64 -16.22 -4.72
C PHE A 242 4.02 -16.07 -4.10
N GLN A 243 5.01 -16.03 -4.98
CA GLN A 243 6.42 -15.76 -4.65
C GLN A 243 6.93 -14.57 -5.47
N TYR A 244 8.05 -13.98 -5.07
CA TYR A 244 8.65 -12.84 -5.78
C TYR A 244 8.86 -13.10 -7.28
N ALA A 245 9.27 -14.33 -7.64
CA ALA A 245 9.50 -14.73 -9.03
C ALA A 245 8.24 -14.77 -9.91
N ASP A 246 7.03 -14.73 -9.31
CA ASP A 246 5.77 -14.71 -10.04
C ASP A 246 5.41 -13.32 -10.60
N PHE A 247 6.20 -12.30 -10.28
CA PHE A 247 5.96 -10.92 -10.69
C PHE A 247 7.05 -10.43 -11.63
N THR A 248 6.64 -9.95 -12.82
CA THR A 248 7.55 -9.36 -13.80
C THR A 248 7.07 -7.96 -14.16
N LEU A 249 7.92 -6.98 -13.90
CA LEU A 249 7.66 -5.59 -14.28
C LEU A 249 8.28 -5.32 -15.65
N GLU A 250 7.43 -4.98 -16.63
CA GLU A 250 7.84 -4.69 -17.99
C GLU A 250 7.70 -3.18 -18.29
N ASN A 251 8.59 -2.67 -19.13
CA ASN A 251 8.57 -1.29 -19.65
C ASN A 251 8.66 -0.21 -18.57
N TYR A 252 9.31 -0.47 -17.43
CA TYR A 252 9.49 0.52 -16.39
C TYR A 252 10.61 1.50 -16.73
N GLN A 253 10.26 2.61 -17.40
CA GLN A 253 11.10 3.78 -17.57
C GLN A 253 10.80 4.78 -16.47
N CYS A 254 11.85 5.30 -15.82
CA CYS A 254 11.68 6.25 -14.73
C CYS A 254 12.90 7.18 -14.60
N HIS A 255 12.65 8.35 -14.04
CA HIS A 255 13.73 9.24 -13.62
C HIS A 255 14.51 8.64 -12.44
N PRO A 256 15.77 9.09 -12.22
CA PRO A 256 16.57 8.66 -11.08
C PRO A 256 15.83 8.84 -9.75
N ALA A 257 16.20 8.02 -8.76
CA ALA A 257 15.68 8.14 -7.40
C ALA A 257 15.97 9.55 -6.83
N ILE A 258 15.07 10.04 -5.99
CA ILE A 258 15.26 11.25 -5.20
C ILE A 258 15.36 10.79 -3.75
N LYS A 259 16.54 11.00 -3.14
CA LYS A 259 16.75 10.68 -1.73
C LYS A 259 16.08 11.70 -0.84
N ALA A 260 15.47 11.23 0.25
CA ALA A 260 14.89 12.05 1.29
C ALA A 260 15.07 11.36 2.65
N PRO A 261 15.28 12.12 3.75
CA PRO A 261 15.39 11.54 5.08
C PRO A 261 14.03 10.98 5.54
N VAL A 262 14.06 9.88 6.29
CA VAL A 262 12.86 9.35 6.95
C VAL A 262 12.62 10.16 8.22
N ALA A 263 11.38 10.60 8.45
CA ALA A 263 10.97 11.21 9.71
C ALA A 263 10.54 10.09 10.69
N ILE A 264 11.20 9.98 11.84
CA ILE A 264 11.04 8.90 12.83
C ILE A 264 10.44 9.45 14.13
#